data_48216147df2d9b35f129c2820a106168
#
_entry.id   48216147df2d9b35f129c2820a106168
#
_cell.length_a   1.000
_cell.length_b   1.000
_cell.length_c   1.000
_cell.angle_alpha   90.00
_cell.angle_beta   90.00
_cell.angle_gamma   90.00
#
_symmetry.space_group_name_H-M   'P 1'
#
loop_
_entity.id
_entity.type
_entity.pdbx_description
1 polymer ?
#
loop_
_entity_poly.entity_id
_entity_poly.type
_entity_poly.pdbx_seq_one_letter_code
_entity_poly.pdbx_strand_id
1 'polypeptide(L)'
;MKIISIFISFLFLSFSLNADTIKYWTTEEQPARMMKQVQMAVDFNKASGHNVTVIPISESEMGKRAVAGFAADDLPDVIYTTLQYILPWAEEGIIDVDATNEVVNMLGASTFGEKALGMASYDSKFAGVPVDGWTQMVVYRKDLFEEKGLAAPNTFDNILKAIDALHNPPNMYGFVAATKTDENFMSQVLEHVL
;
A
#
# COMPACT_ATOMS: atom_id res chain seq x y z
N MET A 1 -26.22 44.59 -58.45
CA MET A 1 -26.11 43.33 -57.75
C MET A 1 -24.93 43.42 -56.80
N LYS A 2 -25.18 43.56 -55.48
CA LYS A 2 -24.14 43.60 -54.46
C LYS A 2 -24.05 42.22 -53.85
N ILE A 3 -22.87 41.56 -54.03
CA ILE A 3 -22.56 40.26 -53.44
C ILE A 3 -22.05 40.53 -52.02
N ILE A 4 -22.83 40.13 -51.03
CA ILE A 4 -22.44 40.17 -49.61
C ILE A 4 -21.70 38.85 -49.31
N SER A 5 -20.37 38.94 -49.15
CA SER A 5 -19.55 37.85 -48.65
C SER A 5 -19.71 37.74 -47.12
N ILE A 6 -20.36 36.65 -46.69
CA ILE A 6 -20.46 36.31 -45.26
C ILE A 6 -19.16 35.53 -44.92
N PHE A 7 -18.30 36.20 -44.13
CA PHE A 7 -17.14 35.55 -43.50
C PHE A 7 -17.60 34.85 -42.20
N ILE A 8 -17.73 33.51 -42.29
CA ILE A 8 -17.99 32.71 -41.09
C ILE A 8 -16.64 32.51 -40.39
N SER A 9 -16.39 33.30 -39.33
CA SER A 9 -15.27 33.06 -38.42
C SER A 9 -15.57 31.83 -37.57
N PHE A 10 -14.90 30.72 -37.89
CA PHE A 10 -14.86 29.53 -37.05
C PHE A 10 -14.00 29.83 -35.82
N LEU A 11 -14.63 30.15 -34.70
CA LEU A 11 -13.97 30.31 -33.42
C LEU A 11 -13.60 28.91 -32.92
N PHE A 12 -12.36 28.49 -33.15
CA PHE A 12 -11.80 27.31 -32.47
C PHE A 12 -11.67 27.61 -30.99
N LEU A 13 -12.67 27.20 -30.21
CA LEU A 13 -12.47 27.07 -28.78
C LEU A 13 -11.48 25.93 -28.54
N SER A 14 -10.23 26.29 -28.35
CA SER A 14 -9.24 25.37 -27.81
C SER A 14 -9.64 25.09 -26.35
N PHE A 15 -10.37 24.00 -26.10
CA PHE A 15 -10.46 23.42 -24.79
C PHE A 15 -9.04 22.98 -24.41
N SER A 16 -8.34 23.74 -23.62
CA SER A 16 -7.18 23.23 -22.90
C SER A 16 -7.72 22.19 -21.92
N LEU A 17 -7.63 20.91 -22.29
CA LEU A 17 -7.75 19.83 -21.35
C LEU A 17 -6.57 20.00 -20.39
N ASN A 18 -6.79 20.70 -19.29
CA ASN A 18 -5.86 20.62 -18.18
C ASN A 18 -5.91 19.14 -17.75
N ALA A 19 -4.84 18.41 -18.00
CA ALA A 19 -4.69 17.09 -17.45
C ALA A 19 -4.61 17.27 -15.93
N ASP A 20 -5.63 16.82 -15.22
CA ASP A 20 -5.65 16.87 -13.78
C ASP A 20 -4.46 16.08 -13.23
N THR A 21 -3.82 16.63 -12.21
CA THR A 21 -2.70 15.98 -11.56
C THR A 21 -3.21 15.16 -10.39
N ILE A 22 -3.11 13.85 -10.49
CA ILE A 22 -3.47 12.89 -9.46
C ILE A 22 -2.40 12.92 -8.37
N LYS A 23 -2.77 13.21 -7.14
CA LYS A 23 -1.91 13.09 -5.95
C LYS A 23 -1.96 11.64 -5.45
N TYR A 24 -0.83 10.98 -5.42
CA TYR A 24 -0.70 9.61 -4.94
C TYR A 24 0.23 9.56 -3.72
N TRP A 25 -0.32 9.23 -2.56
CA TRP A 25 0.46 8.99 -1.35
C TRP A 25 0.87 7.52 -1.26
N THR A 26 2.10 7.27 -0.84
CA THR A 26 2.64 5.91 -0.72
C THR A 26 3.49 5.77 0.54
N THR A 27 3.39 4.61 1.20
CA THR A 27 4.28 4.25 2.31
C THR A 27 5.65 3.73 1.85
N GLU A 28 5.87 3.65 0.54
CA GLU A 28 7.15 3.23 -0.02
C GLU A 28 8.15 4.38 -0.03
N GLU A 29 9.17 4.30 0.84
CA GLU A 29 10.20 5.33 0.98
C GLU A 29 11.56 4.87 0.43
N GLN A 30 11.76 3.56 0.23
CA GLN A 30 13.04 3.03 -0.24
C GLN A 30 13.33 3.48 -1.68
N PRO A 31 14.56 4.00 -1.97
CA PRO A 31 14.86 4.60 -3.27
C PRO A 31 14.55 3.69 -4.46
N ALA A 32 14.85 2.39 -4.35
CA ALA A 32 14.60 1.44 -5.42
C ALA A 32 13.09 1.23 -5.69
N ARG A 33 12.26 1.23 -4.65
CA ARG A 33 10.79 1.12 -4.76
C ARG A 33 10.19 2.43 -5.25
N MET A 34 10.67 3.57 -4.73
CA MET A 34 10.24 4.89 -5.22
C MET A 34 10.52 5.07 -6.71
N MET A 35 11.69 4.65 -7.20
CA MET A 35 11.98 4.69 -8.63
C MET A 35 10.97 3.88 -9.44
N LYS A 36 10.50 2.73 -8.95
CA LYS A 36 9.48 1.93 -9.62
C LYS A 36 8.13 2.63 -9.66
N GLN A 37 7.71 3.22 -8.55
CA GLN A 37 6.44 3.96 -8.50
C GLN A 37 6.45 5.21 -9.39
N VAL A 38 7.56 5.95 -9.40
CA VAL A 38 7.72 7.08 -10.34
C VAL A 38 7.70 6.60 -11.79
N GLN A 39 8.35 5.47 -12.10
CA GLN A 39 8.28 4.89 -13.46
C GLN A 39 6.85 4.49 -13.83
N MET A 40 6.10 3.88 -12.93
CA MET A 40 4.69 3.55 -13.15
C MET A 40 3.85 4.81 -13.39
N ALA A 41 4.09 5.89 -12.65
CA ALA A 41 3.44 7.18 -12.87
C ALA A 41 3.73 7.75 -14.27
N VAL A 42 4.98 7.65 -14.74
CA VAL A 42 5.37 8.06 -16.10
C VAL A 42 4.67 7.22 -17.16
N ASP A 43 4.59 5.91 -16.97
CA ASP A 43 3.94 5.01 -17.93
C ASP A 43 2.42 5.20 -17.93
N PHE A 44 1.81 5.46 -16.79
CA PHE A 44 0.40 5.84 -16.70
C PHE A 44 0.11 7.17 -17.43
N ASN A 45 0.97 8.18 -17.26
CA ASN A 45 0.84 9.45 -17.99
C ASN A 45 0.88 9.23 -19.52
N LYS A 46 1.80 8.41 -20.02
CA LYS A 46 1.86 8.07 -21.46
C LYS A 46 0.59 7.39 -21.96
N ALA A 47 -0.02 6.55 -21.13
CA ALA A 47 -1.20 5.77 -21.51
C ALA A 47 -2.51 6.57 -21.39
N SER A 48 -2.63 7.42 -20.38
CA SER A 48 -3.88 8.12 -20.03
C SER A 48 -3.89 9.62 -20.33
N GLY A 49 -2.70 10.24 -20.45
CA GLY A 49 -2.54 11.69 -20.53
C GLY A 49 -2.62 12.41 -19.17
N HIS A 50 -2.92 11.70 -18.06
CA HIS A 50 -2.99 12.29 -16.72
C HIS A 50 -1.63 12.26 -16.03
N ASN A 51 -1.31 13.32 -15.27
CA ASN A 51 -0.10 13.36 -14.47
C ASN A 51 -0.35 12.73 -13.10
N VAL A 52 0.66 12.04 -12.55
CA VAL A 52 0.64 11.52 -11.18
C VAL A 52 1.81 12.08 -10.41
N THR A 53 1.53 12.72 -9.28
CA THR A 53 2.56 13.13 -8.31
C THR A 53 2.66 12.08 -7.21
N VAL A 54 3.78 11.37 -7.16
CA VAL A 54 4.06 10.36 -6.14
C VAL A 54 4.67 11.03 -4.92
N ILE A 55 4.02 10.92 -3.77
CA ILE A 55 4.41 11.56 -2.52
C ILE A 55 4.67 10.49 -1.47
N PRO A 56 5.93 10.24 -1.08
CA PRO A 56 6.25 9.28 -0.02
C PRO A 56 5.86 9.86 1.35
N ILE A 57 5.25 9.02 2.17
CA ILE A 57 4.89 9.32 3.55
C ILE A 57 5.28 8.10 4.38
N SER A 58 6.01 8.31 5.48
CA SER A 58 6.39 7.18 6.32
C SER A 58 5.15 6.46 6.86
N GLU A 59 5.25 5.15 6.96
CA GLU A 59 4.14 4.31 7.41
C GLU A 59 3.62 4.76 8.79
N SER A 60 4.51 5.14 9.70
CA SER A 60 4.17 5.65 11.03
C SER A 60 3.44 7.00 11.04
N GLU A 61 3.52 7.77 9.95
CA GLU A 61 2.86 9.08 9.81
C GLU A 61 1.60 9.03 8.95
N MET A 62 1.42 7.96 8.17
CA MET A 62 0.33 7.84 7.20
C MET A 62 -1.05 8.04 7.86
N GLY A 63 -1.31 7.33 8.97
CA GLY A 63 -2.58 7.44 9.68
C GLY A 63 -2.91 8.86 10.14
N LYS A 64 -1.93 9.54 10.75
CA LYS A 64 -2.11 10.92 11.23
C LYS A 64 -2.33 11.89 10.08
N ARG A 65 -1.57 11.72 8.99
CA ARG A 65 -1.70 12.58 7.80
C ARG A 65 -3.03 12.41 7.09
N ALA A 66 -3.55 11.17 6.99
CA ALA A 66 -4.84 10.95 6.39
C ALA A 66 -5.98 11.61 7.19
N VAL A 67 -5.99 11.45 8.52
CA VAL A 67 -6.98 12.10 9.38
C VAL A 67 -6.88 13.63 9.32
N ALA A 68 -5.66 14.18 9.36
CA ALA A 68 -5.46 15.62 9.25
C ALA A 68 -5.86 16.17 7.85
N GLY A 69 -5.52 15.45 6.77
CA GLY A 69 -5.91 15.79 5.41
C GLY A 69 -7.42 15.75 5.21
N PHE A 70 -8.10 14.75 5.77
CA PHE A 70 -9.56 14.66 5.75
C PHE A 70 -10.21 15.86 6.45
N ALA A 71 -9.74 16.21 7.64
CA ALA A 71 -10.26 17.35 8.39
C ALA A 71 -10.00 18.71 7.70
N ALA A 72 -8.96 18.79 6.85
CA ALA A 72 -8.56 19.98 6.12
C ALA A 72 -9.09 20.04 4.68
N ASP A 73 -9.84 19.02 4.23
CA ASP A 73 -10.27 18.85 2.83
C ASP A 73 -9.08 18.86 1.84
N ASP A 74 -7.96 18.23 2.25
CA ASP A 74 -6.70 18.13 1.47
C ASP A 74 -6.16 16.70 1.48
N LEU A 75 -7.04 15.73 1.19
CA LEU A 75 -6.62 14.36 0.94
C LEU A 75 -5.99 14.22 -0.45
N PRO A 76 -5.15 13.23 -0.69
CA PRO A 76 -4.76 12.83 -2.03
C PRO A 76 -5.89 12.07 -2.73
N ASP A 77 -5.76 11.91 -4.03
CA ASP A 77 -6.73 11.13 -4.82
C ASP A 77 -6.58 9.62 -4.59
N VAL A 78 -5.35 9.17 -4.31
CA VAL A 78 -5.03 7.75 -4.09
C VAL A 78 -4.05 7.60 -2.93
N ILE A 79 -4.31 6.63 -2.05
CA ILE A 79 -3.41 6.27 -0.95
C ILE A 79 -3.04 4.78 -1.07
N TYR A 80 -1.74 4.50 -1.15
CA TYR A 80 -1.20 3.15 -0.94
C TYR A 80 -0.77 3.02 0.52
N THR A 81 -1.41 2.10 1.23
CA THR A 81 -1.24 1.95 2.67
C THR A 81 -1.46 0.51 3.13
N THR A 82 -1.28 0.27 4.41
CA THR A 82 -1.48 -1.02 5.04
C THR A 82 -2.95 -1.29 5.37
N LEU A 83 -3.28 -2.58 5.45
CA LEU A 83 -4.64 -3.07 5.67
C LEU A 83 -5.31 -2.53 6.94
N GLN A 84 -4.53 -2.24 7.99
CA GLN A 84 -5.03 -1.76 9.28
C GLN A 84 -5.85 -0.48 9.21
N TYR A 85 -5.65 0.34 8.17
CA TYR A 85 -6.38 1.60 7.99
C TYR A 85 -7.67 1.46 7.18
N ILE A 86 -7.85 0.36 6.42
CA ILE A 86 -8.95 0.25 5.46
C ILE A 86 -10.31 0.34 6.16
N LEU A 87 -10.56 -0.48 7.18
CA LEU A 87 -11.85 -0.48 7.86
C LEU A 87 -12.12 0.80 8.64
N PRO A 88 -11.21 1.32 9.50
CA PRO A 88 -11.43 2.58 10.19
C PRO A 88 -11.68 3.75 9.23
N TRP A 89 -10.91 3.84 8.15
CA TRP A 89 -11.08 4.94 7.19
C TRP A 89 -12.35 4.83 6.33
N ALA A 90 -12.81 3.61 6.06
CA ALA A 90 -14.10 3.40 5.42
C ALA A 90 -15.25 3.83 6.34
N GLU A 91 -15.17 3.49 7.64
CA GLU A 91 -16.16 3.87 8.65
C GLU A 91 -16.20 5.38 8.87
N GLU A 92 -15.05 6.03 8.88
CA GLU A 92 -14.92 7.49 9.06
C GLU A 92 -15.19 8.31 7.78
N GLY A 93 -15.37 7.65 6.63
CA GLY A 93 -15.60 8.31 5.34
C GLY A 93 -14.35 8.95 4.71
N ILE A 94 -13.16 8.56 5.15
CA ILE A 94 -11.87 8.98 4.54
C ILE A 94 -11.69 8.28 3.19
N ILE A 95 -12.17 7.04 3.06
CA ILE A 95 -12.16 6.28 1.81
C ILE A 95 -13.51 6.45 1.09
N ASP A 96 -13.47 6.78 -0.19
CA ASP A 96 -14.62 6.63 -1.07
C ASP A 96 -14.82 5.15 -1.41
N VAL A 97 -15.66 4.50 -0.59
CA VAL A 97 -15.94 3.06 -0.71
C VAL A 97 -16.65 2.74 -2.03
N ASP A 98 -17.47 3.66 -2.55
CA ASP A 98 -18.19 3.43 -3.80
C ASP A 98 -17.23 3.44 -4.99
N ALA A 99 -16.33 4.42 -5.08
CA ALA A 99 -15.30 4.47 -6.10
C ALA A 99 -14.35 3.27 -6.02
N THR A 100 -13.92 2.88 -4.83
CA THR A 100 -13.04 1.73 -4.64
C THR A 100 -13.72 0.42 -5.07
N ASN A 101 -15.00 0.24 -4.68
CA ASN A 101 -15.79 -0.92 -5.08
C ASN A 101 -16.00 -0.99 -6.60
N GLU A 102 -16.22 0.13 -7.26
CA GLU A 102 -16.30 0.21 -8.71
C GLU A 102 -15.01 -0.25 -9.37
N VAL A 103 -13.85 0.21 -8.90
CA VAL A 103 -12.53 -0.20 -9.41
C VAL A 103 -12.33 -1.71 -9.28
N VAL A 104 -12.61 -2.31 -8.13
CA VAL A 104 -12.48 -3.77 -7.94
C VAL A 104 -13.40 -4.53 -8.88
N ASN A 105 -14.64 -4.09 -9.05
CA ASN A 105 -15.61 -4.72 -9.95
C ASN A 105 -15.18 -4.58 -11.43
N MET A 106 -14.64 -3.44 -11.82
CA MET A 106 -14.13 -3.20 -13.17
C MET A 106 -12.93 -4.08 -13.50
N LEU A 107 -12.03 -4.30 -12.54
CA LEU A 107 -10.87 -5.19 -12.68
C LEU A 107 -11.27 -6.68 -12.59
N GLY A 108 -12.43 -6.97 -12.07
CA GLY A 108 -12.94 -8.30 -11.81
C GLY A 108 -12.45 -8.88 -10.48
N ALA A 109 -13.35 -9.17 -9.56
CA ALA A 109 -13.02 -9.70 -8.23
C ALA A 109 -12.16 -10.98 -8.26
N SER A 110 -12.31 -11.81 -9.30
CA SER A 110 -11.50 -13.01 -9.50
C SER A 110 -10.01 -12.75 -9.79
N THR A 111 -9.62 -11.49 -10.08
CA THR A 111 -8.23 -11.07 -10.26
C THR A 111 -7.47 -11.09 -8.91
N PHE A 112 -8.19 -10.99 -7.81
CA PHE A 112 -7.64 -10.87 -6.46
C PHE A 112 -7.84 -12.16 -5.68
N GLY A 113 -6.99 -12.38 -4.66
CA GLY A 113 -7.19 -13.45 -3.70
C GLY A 113 -8.46 -13.21 -2.86
N GLU A 114 -9.31 -14.22 -2.71
CA GLU A 114 -10.57 -14.13 -1.96
C GLU A 114 -10.38 -13.58 -0.53
N LYS A 115 -9.35 -14.06 0.17
CA LYS A 115 -9.03 -13.58 1.52
C LYS A 115 -8.61 -12.12 1.56
N ALA A 116 -7.83 -11.68 0.56
CA ALA A 116 -7.40 -10.29 0.46
C ALA A 116 -8.60 -9.35 0.25
N LEU A 117 -9.52 -9.72 -0.64
CA LEU A 117 -10.77 -8.98 -0.82
C LEU A 117 -11.65 -9.00 0.44
N GLY A 118 -11.75 -10.15 1.11
CA GLY A 118 -12.51 -10.26 2.36
C GLY A 118 -11.99 -9.30 3.44
N MET A 119 -10.67 -9.19 3.59
CA MET A 119 -10.04 -8.25 4.53
C MET A 119 -10.21 -6.79 4.13
N ALA A 120 -10.38 -6.49 2.86
CA ALA A 120 -10.60 -5.13 2.35
C ALA A 120 -12.09 -4.78 2.15
N SER A 121 -13.01 -5.59 2.67
CA SER A 121 -14.45 -5.38 2.53
C SER A 121 -15.03 -4.59 3.70
N TYR A 122 -15.96 -3.68 3.39
CA TYR A 122 -16.73 -2.90 4.33
C TYR A 122 -18.18 -2.79 3.84
N ASP A 123 -19.16 -3.10 4.68
CA ASP A 123 -20.59 -3.02 4.38
C ASP A 123 -20.99 -3.64 3.02
N SER A 124 -20.53 -4.87 2.78
CA SER A 124 -20.76 -5.61 1.53
C SER A 124 -20.15 -5.00 0.26
N LYS A 125 -19.26 -4.02 0.38
CA LYS A 125 -18.49 -3.39 -0.70
C LYS A 125 -16.99 -3.55 -0.46
N PHE A 126 -16.21 -3.31 -1.48
CA PHE A 126 -14.74 -3.31 -1.36
C PHE A 126 -14.24 -1.90 -1.05
N ALA A 127 -13.64 -1.71 0.12
CA ALA A 127 -13.07 -0.46 0.57
C ALA A 127 -11.57 -0.31 0.26
N GLY A 128 -10.94 -1.34 -0.30
CA GLY A 128 -9.57 -1.33 -0.72
C GLY A 128 -9.34 -2.17 -1.96
N VAL A 129 -8.39 -1.77 -2.81
CA VAL A 129 -7.91 -2.55 -3.97
C VAL A 129 -6.66 -3.29 -3.53
N PRO A 130 -6.68 -4.63 -3.36
CA PRO A 130 -5.49 -5.38 -2.99
C PRO A 130 -4.42 -5.28 -4.08
N VAL A 131 -3.20 -4.89 -3.72
CA VAL A 131 -2.08 -4.74 -4.66
C VAL A 131 -0.99 -5.77 -4.36
N ASP A 132 -0.66 -5.95 -3.10
CA ASP A 132 0.31 -6.93 -2.62
C ASP A 132 -0.15 -7.53 -1.29
N GLY A 133 0.68 -8.36 -0.69
CA GLY A 133 0.40 -8.98 0.61
C GLY A 133 1.67 -9.21 1.40
N TRP A 134 1.58 -8.94 2.69
CA TRP A 134 2.62 -9.22 3.67
C TRP A 134 2.14 -10.31 4.61
N THR A 135 3.04 -11.16 5.01
CA THR A 135 2.78 -12.15 6.05
C THR A 135 3.92 -12.14 7.04
N GLN A 136 3.58 -12.25 8.31
CA GLN A 136 4.57 -12.44 9.35
C GLN A 136 4.97 -13.93 9.39
N MET A 137 6.25 -14.18 9.44
CA MET A 137 6.79 -15.54 9.50
C MET A 137 8.11 -15.58 10.25
N VAL A 138 8.41 -16.72 10.85
CA VAL A 138 9.72 -16.98 11.41
C VAL A 138 10.69 -17.30 10.28
N VAL A 139 11.68 -16.44 10.07
CA VAL A 139 12.75 -16.65 9.11
C VAL A 139 13.98 -17.13 9.85
N TYR A 140 14.67 -18.14 9.34
CA TYR A 140 15.86 -18.73 9.99
C TYR A 140 17.01 -18.98 9.01
N ARG A 141 18.20 -19.02 9.54
CA ARG A 141 19.43 -19.39 8.81
C ARG A 141 19.50 -20.90 8.66
N LYS A 142 19.02 -21.38 7.50
CA LYS A 142 18.96 -22.81 7.20
C LYS A 142 20.35 -23.49 7.32
N ASP A 143 21.39 -22.82 6.83
CA ASP A 143 22.79 -23.31 6.91
C ASP A 143 23.26 -23.59 8.34
N LEU A 144 22.95 -22.68 9.29
CA LEU A 144 23.30 -22.86 10.69
C LEU A 144 22.47 -23.96 11.36
N PHE A 145 21.22 -24.10 10.99
CA PHE A 145 20.38 -25.18 11.49
C PHE A 145 20.85 -26.54 11.02
N GLU A 146 21.25 -26.67 9.76
CA GLU A 146 21.84 -27.89 9.21
C GLU A 146 23.18 -28.24 9.89
N GLU A 147 24.09 -27.25 10.08
CA GLU A 147 25.34 -27.43 10.79
C GLU A 147 25.15 -27.96 12.21
N LYS A 148 24.14 -27.47 12.93
CA LYS A 148 23.87 -27.88 14.32
C LYS A 148 22.88 -29.03 14.45
N GLY A 149 22.37 -29.58 13.35
CA GLY A 149 21.39 -30.67 13.37
C GLY A 149 20.05 -30.28 13.99
N LEU A 150 19.66 -28.99 13.87
CA LEU A 150 18.43 -28.48 14.43
C LEU A 150 17.24 -28.71 13.49
N ALA A 151 16.08 -29.03 14.07
CA ALA A 151 14.83 -29.10 13.34
C ALA A 151 14.34 -27.69 12.97
N ALA A 152 13.52 -27.58 11.88
CA ALA A 152 12.91 -26.32 11.48
C ALA A 152 12.14 -25.67 12.65
N PRO A 153 12.19 -24.32 12.80
CA PRO A 153 11.61 -23.61 13.94
C PRO A 153 10.08 -23.38 13.78
N ASN A 154 9.35 -24.50 13.58
CA ASN A 154 7.89 -24.51 13.38
C ASN A 154 7.11 -24.77 14.67
N THR A 155 7.77 -24.88 15.81
CA THR A 155 7.19 -24.96 17.15
C THR A 155 8.01 -24.09 18.11
N PHE A 156 7.40 -23.63 19.20
CA PHE A 156 8.13 -22.89 20.24
C PHE A 156 9.31 -23.68 20.81
N ASP A 157 9.13 -24.98 21.02
CA ASP A 157 10.22 -25.84 21.52
C ASP A 157 11.42 -25.87 20.56
N ASN A 158 11.18 -25.93 19.25
CA ASN A 158 12.25 -25.91 18.27
C ASN A 158 12.92 -24.53 18.19
N ILE A 159 12.16 -23.45 18.36
CA ILE A 159 12.71 -22.08 18.45
C ILE A 159 13.60 -21.97 19.69
N LEU A 160 13.15 -22.42 20.86
CA LEU A 160 13.97 -22.39 22.10
C LEU A 160 15.24 -23.21 21.97
N LYS A 161 15.19 -24.43 21.41
CA LYS A 161 16.38 -25.24 21.13
C LYS A 161 17.36 -24.54 20.19
N ALA A 162 16.85 -23.83 19.19
CA ALA A 162 17.70 -23.08 18.27
C ALA A 162 18.35 -21.87 18.95
N ILE A 163 17.61 -21.17 19.82
CA ILE A 163 18.14 -20.10 20.64
C ILE A 163 19.29 -20.62 21.50
N ASP A 164 19.09 -21.67 22.25
CA ASP A 164 20.11 -22.25 23.14
C ASP A 164 21.39 -22.69 22.36
N ALA A 165 21.20 -23.25 21.17
CA ALA A 165 22.33 -23.77 20.37
C ALA A 165 23.09 -22.67 19.62
N LEU A 166 22.44 -21.53 19.28
CA LEU A 166 23.02 -20.50 18.41
C LEU A 166 23.31 -19.17 19.13
N HIS A 167 22.80 -18.95 20.34
CA HIS A 167 22.98 -17.70 21.07
C HIS A 167 24.42 -17.58 21.60
N ASN A 168 25.17 -16.66 21.03
CA ASN A 168 26.57 -16.38 21.40
C ASN A 168 26.86 -14.88 21.25
N PRO A 169 26.26 -14.03 22.09
CA PRO A 169 26.50 -12.59 22.02
C PRO A 169 27.95 -12.22 22.38
N PRO A 170 28.50 -11.15 21.79
CA PRO A 170 27.86 -10.25 20.83
C PRO A 170 27.91 -10.77 19.37
N ASN A 171 28.48 -11.94 19.10
CA ASN A 171 28.74 -12.44 17.76
C ASN A 171 27.47 -12.91 17.04
N MET A 172 26.53 -13.50 17.80
CA MET A 172 25.28 -14.02 17.27
C MET A 172 24.17 -13.96 18.33
N TYR A 173 22.99 -13.53 17.91
CA TYR A 173 21.77 -13.60 18.73
C TYR A 173 20.89 -14.73 18.21
N GLY A 174 20.46 -15.63 19.11
CA GLY A 174 19.68 -16.80 18.75
C GLY A 174 18.26 -16.47 18.29
N PHE A 175 17.72 -15.29 18.64
CA PHE A 175 16.43 -14.80 18.20
C PHE A 175 16.42 -13.27 18.17
N VAL A 176 15.72 -12.70 17.21
CA VAL A 176 15.51 -11.25 17.10
C VAL A 176 14.03 -10.99 16.88
N ALA A 177 13.47 -10.11 17.68
CA ALA A 177 12.11 -9.63 17.53
C ALA A 177 12.07 -8.11 17.61
N ALA A 178 11.13 -7.49 16.92
CA ALA A 178 10.89 -6.07 17.03
C ALA A 178 10.24 -5.77 18.39
N THR A 179 10.84 -4.86 19.15
CA THR A 179 10.36 -4.50 20.51
C THR A 179 10.00 -3.02 20.65
N LYS A 180 10.13 -2.24 19.56
CA LYS A 180 9.73 -0.85 19.56
C LYS A 180 8.21 -0.77 19.70
N THR A 181 7.73 0.08 20.62
CA THR A 181 6.30 0.31 20.79
C THR A 181 5.78 1.22 19.69
N ASP A 182 5.38 0.64 18.57
CA ASP A 182 4.61 1.29 17.51
C ASP A 182 3.72 0.26 16.80
N GLU A 183 2.78 0.76 16.02
CA GLU A 183 1.75 -0.08 15.38
C GLU A 183 2.34 -1.16 14.48
N ASN A 184 3.42 -0.85 13.74
CA ASN A 184 4.00 -1.77 12.77
C ASN A 184 4.83 -2.88 13.42
N PHE A 185 5.54 -2.57 14.52
CA PHE A 185 6.39 -3.55 15.18
C PHE A 185 5.62 -4.40 16.20
N MET A 186 4.58 -3.85 16.82
CA MET A 186 3.73 -4.62 17.74
C MET A 186 2.92 -5.70 17.02
N SER A 187 2.47 -5.47 15.80
CA SER A 187 1.76 -6.48 15.00
C SER A 187 2.63 -7.71 14.76
N GLN A 188 3.93 -7.53 14.51
CA GLN A 188 4.87 -8.64 14.30
C GLN A 188 4.99 -9.59 15.51
N VAL A 189 4.79 -9.07 16.72
CA VAL A 189 4.80 -9.89 17.94
C VAL A 189 3.43 -10.49 18.22
N LEU A 190 2.36 -9.70 18.08
CA LEU A 190 1.00 -10.13 18.42
C LEU A 190 0.47 -11.22 17.51
N GLU A 191 0.80 -11.20 16.24
CA GLU A 191 0.38 -12.22 15.27
C GLU A 191 0.94 -13.63 15.58
N HIS A 192 1.99 -13.71 16.41
CA HIS A 192 2.57 -14.98 16.84
C HIS A 192 2.07 -15.45 18.20
N VAL A 193 1.30 -14.64 18.90
CA VAL A 193 0.82 -14.91 20.27
C VAL A 193 -0.68 -15.22 20.30
N LEU A 194 -1.43 -14.79 19.29
CA LEU A 194 -2.86 -15.01 19.12
C LEU A 194 -3.15 -16.23 18.25
#